data_d6cde62e988adecd832b21bb4249fb69
#
_entry.id   d6cde62e988adecd832b21bb4249fb69
#
_cell.length_a   1.000
_cell.length_b   1.000
_cell.length_c   1.000
_cell.angle_alpha   90.00
_cell.angle_beta   90.00
_cell.angle_gamma   90.00
#
_symmetry.space_group_name_H-M   'P 1'
#
loop_
_entity.id
_entity.type
_entity.pdbx_description
1 polymer ?
#
loop_
_entity_poly.entity_id
_entity_poly.type
_entity_poly.pdbx_seq_one_letter_code
_entity_poly.pdbx_strand_id
1 'polypeptide(L)'
;SKMMNVEIRPIRTQTLGCLGLASALLIATVTSATAQLPGTENGEWRYLGGDAGHTRSSTLDQINASNFEDLEVDWIWKSDNFGPNLDYFSRATPIYADGLVYTVATTRRQVIAIDPDTGETVWAFREPETVRFLRSPRRSYGKGVAYAEVNGRGVIYITTPAFFLWALDAKTGRPLESWGAPVPLDDFEQTGVVDLVPHLLDGWGQWERWDEGSYDA
;
A
#
# COMPACT_ATOMS: atom_id res chain seq x y z
N SER A 1 -92.31 -17.40 -4.27
CA SER A 1 -91.49 -17.87 -5.39
C SER A 1 -91.13 -16.68 -6.26
N LYS A 2 -89.93 -16.18 -6.19
CA LYS A 2 -89.40 -15.11 -7.03
C LYS A 2 -88.31 -15.70 -7.92
N MET A 3 -88.62 -15.83 -9.21
CA MET A 3 -87.61 -16.20 -10.19
C MET A 3 -86.72 -15.00 -10.47
N MET A 4 -85.42 -15.25 -10.37
CA MET A 4 -84.40 -14.26 -10.70
C MET A 4 -83.97 -14.47 -12.15
N ASN A 5 -84.33 -13.49 -13.02
CA ASN A 5 -83.93 -13.49 -14.44
C ASN A 5 -82.45 -13.10 -14.47
N VAL A 6 -81.58 -13.98 -14.99
CA VAL A 6 -80.20 -13.70 -15.28
C VAL A 6 -80.11 -13.30 -16.75
N GLU A 7 -79.79 -12.04 -16.96
CA GLU A 7 -79.58 -11.46 -18.28
C GLU A 7 -78.12 -11.69 -18.71
N ILE A 8 -77.88 -12.56 -19.68
CA ILE A 8 -76.57 -12.82 -20.27
C ILE A 8 -76.28 -11.78 -21.33
N ARG A 9 -75.35 -10.89 -21.06
CA ARG A 9 -74.82 -9.94 -22.03
C ARG A 9 -73.82 -10.57 -22.95
N PRO A 10 -73.81 -10.34 -24.26
CA PRO A 10 -72.79 -10.94 -25.16
C PRO A 10 -71.39 -10.26 -24.95
N ILE A 11 -70.35 -11.06 -24.91
CA ILE A 11 -68.97 -10.63 -24.89
C ILE A 11 -68.63 -10.05 -26.26
N ARG A 12 -68.33 -8.72 -26.31
CA ARG A 12 -67.73 -8.09 -27.47
C ARG A 12 -66.31 -8.59 -27.67
N THR A 13 -66.07 -9.35 -28.69
CA THR A 13 -64.76 -9.65 -29.23
C THR A 13 -64.13 -8.40 -29.78
N GLN A 14 -63.19 -7.83 -29.06
CA GLN A 14 -62.29 -6.83 -29.61
C GLN A 14 -61.18 -7.56 -30.37
N THR A 15 -61.13 -7.29 -31.66
CA THR A 15 -59.99 -7.66 -32.51
C THR A 15 -58.76 -6.88 -32.06
N LEU A 16 -57.85 -7.56 -31.39
CA LEU A 16 -56.53 -7.02 -31.15
C LEU A 16 -55.75 -7.00 -32.46
N GLY A 17 -55.48 -5.79 -32.93
CA GLY A 17 -54.52 -5.58 -34.00
C GLY A 17 -53.13 -6.04 -33.59
N CYS A 18 -52.48 -6.80 -34.46
CA CYS A 18 -51.08 -7.16 -34.34
C CYS A 18 -50.20 -5.90 -34.38
N LEU A 19 -49.90 -5.35 -33.22
CA LEU A 19 -48.74 -4.46 -33.06
C LEU A 19 -47.51 -5.32 -32.91
N GLY A 20 -46.67 -5.29 -33.96
CA GLY A 20 -45.38 -5.94 -33.95
C GLY A 20 -44.49 -5.38 -32.83
N LEU A 21 -44.28 -6.18 -31.82
CA LEU A 21 -43.21 -5.93 -30.84
C LEU A 21 -41.89 -6.18 -31.53
N ALA A 22 -41.25 -5.10 -32.01
CA ALA A 22 -39.85 -5.08 -32.31
C ALA A 22 -39.11 -5.20 -30.94
N SER A 23 -38.81 -6.42 -30.55
CA SER A 23 -37.89 -6.67 -29.44
C SER A 23 -36.52 -6.20 -29.85
N ALA A 24 -36.20 -4.94 -29.54
CA ALA A 24 -34.83 -4.46 -29.54
C ALA A 24 -34.08 -5.22 -28.48
N LEU A 25 -33.36 -6.27 -28.89
CA LEU A 25 -32.40 -6.97 -28.07
C LEU A 25 -31.24 -5.99 -27.81
N LEU A 26 -31.32 -5.22 -26.73
CA LEU A 26 -30.18 -4.50 -26.20
C LEU A 26 -29.17 -5.58 -25.73
N ILE A 27 -28.24 -5.93 -26.63
CA ILE A 27 -27.04 -6.61 -26.23
C ILE A 27 -26.25 -5.59 -25.42
N ALA A 28 -26.47 -5.57 -24.11
CA ALA A 28 -25.54 -4.96 -23.18
C ALA A 28 -24.23 -5.76 -23.32
N THR A 29 -23.30 -5.23 -24.11
CA THR A 29 -21.92 -5.66 -24.04
C THR A 29 -21.48 -5.30 -22.64
N VAL A 30 -21.51 -6.27 -21.74
CA VAL A 30 -20.80 -6.21 -20.48
C VAL A 30 -19.32 -6.22 -20.87
N THR A 31 -18.78 -5.05 -21.19
CA THR A 31 -17.35 -4.85 -21.08
C THR A 31 -17.06 -5.13 -19.62
N SER A 32 -16.49 -6.30 -19.34
CA SER A 32 -15.83 -6.54 -18.08
C SER A 32 -14.68 -5.53 -18.02
N ALA A 33 -15.00 -4.30 -17.58
CA ALA A 33 -13.97 -3.44 -17.04
C ALA A 33 -13.43 -4.25 -15.87
N THR A 34 -12.32 -4.93 -16.07
CA THR A 34 -11.50 -5.37 -14.97
C THR A 34 -11.22 -4.07 -14.21
N ALA A 35 -11.93 -3.87 -13.10
CA ALA A 35 -11.70 -2.72 -12.25
C ALA A 35 -10.23 -2.80 -11.88
N GLN A 36 -9.42 -1.92 -12.47
CA GLN A 36 -8.01 -1.82 -12.14
C GLN A 36 -7.97 -1.48 -10.66
N LEU A 37 -7.35 -2.35 -9.89
CA LEU A 37 -7.18 -2.11 -8.46
C LEU A 37 -6.24 -0.91 -8.29
N PRO A 38 -6.48 -0.06 -7.29
CA PRO A 38 -5.68 1.15 -7.10
C PRO A 38 -4.21 0.81 -6.85
N GLY A 39 -3.32 1.65 -7.35
CA GLY A 39 -1.88 1.56 -7.07
C GLY A 39 -0.94 1.65 -8.26
N THR A 40 -1.46 1.52 -9.49
CA THR A 40 -0.66 1.64 -10.73
C THR A 40 -1.15 2.76 -11.65
N GLU A 41 -2.02 3.64 -11.15
CA GLU A 41 -2.49 4.80 -11.88
C GLU A 41 -1.32 5.76 -12.20
N ASN A 42 -1.36 6.37 -13.35
CA ASN A 42 -0.34 7.33 -13.80
C ASN A 42 1.09 6.78 -13.81
N GLY A 43 1.24 5.47 -13.99
CA GLY A 43 2.55 4.83 -13.99
C GLY A 43 3.14 4.55 -12.61
N GLU A 44 2.40 4.76 -11.55
CA GLU A 44 2.84 4.46 -10.21
C GLU A 44 2.93 2.95 -9.92
N TRP A 45 3.63 2.62 -8.83
CA TRP A 45 3.77 1.27 -8.30
C TRP A 45 3.70 1.33 -6.78
N ARG A 46 2.49 1.55 -6.25
CA ARG A 46 2.28 1.90 -4.83
C ARG A 46 2.38 0.72 -3.86
N TYR A 47 2.30 -0.51 -4.36
CA TYR A 47 2.32 -1.72 -3.54
C TYR A 47 3.44 -2.67 -3.98
N LEU A 48 3.76 -3.65 -3.14
CA LEU A 48 4.73 -4.69 -3.44
C LEU A 48 4.48 -5.38 -4.80
N GLY A 49 3.23 -5.58 -5.16
CA GLY A 49 2.81 -6.18 -6.43
C GLY A 49 2.18 -5.18 -7.40
N GLY A 50 2.50 -3.89 -7.30
CA GLY A 50 1.99 -2.81 -8.14
C GLY A 50 0.70 -2.22 -7.62
N ASP A 51 -0.34 -3.00 -7.56
CA ASP A 51 -1.67 -2.64 -7.08
C ASP A 51 -2.06 -3.37 -5.79
N ALA A 52 -3.21 -3.01 -5.22
CA ALA A 52 -3.73 -3.61 -4.01
C ALA A 52 -4.04 -5.12 -4.14
N GLY A 53 -4.21 -5.62 -5.35
CA GLY A 53 -4.44 -7.04 -5.64
C GLY A 53 -3.16 -7.83 -5.93
N HIS A 54 -2.00 -7.18 -5.93
CA HIS A 54 -0.71 -7.77 -6.29
C HIS A 54 -0.71 -8.42 -7.69
N THR A 55 -1.38 -7.79 -8.66
CA THR A 55 -1.49 -8.33 -10.02
C THR A 55 -0.19 -8.29 -10.79
N ARG A 56 0.76 -7.46 -10.35
CA ARG A 56 2.06 -7.22 -11.01
C ARG A 56 1.90 -6.73 -12.45
N SER A 57 0.83 -5.98 -12.67
CA SER A 57 0.50 -5.39 -13.96
C SER A 57 0.66 -3.88 -13.90
N SER A 58 1.23 -3.31 -14.94
CA SER A 58 1.28 -1.87 -15.19
C SER A 58 0.45 -1.55 -16.42
N THR A 59 -0.15 -0.36 -16.45
CA THR A 59 -0.83 0.18 -17.64
C THR A 59 0.13 0.86 -18.61
N LEU A 60 1.40 0.99 -18.24
CA LEU A 60 2.42 1.56 -19.09
C LEU A 60 2.74 0.61 -20.26
N ASP A 61 2.85 1.16 -21.45
CA ASP A 61 3.09 0.43 -22.70
C ASP A 61 4.30 0.94 -23.50
N GLN A 62 5.08 1.86 -22.91
CA GLN A 62 6.25 2.43 -23.55
C GLN A 62 7.32 1.37 -23.86
N ILE A 63 7.43 0.34 -23.02
CA ILE A 63 8.34 -0.78 -23.22
C ILE A 63 7.55 -1.95 -23.79
N ASN A 64 7.98 -2.42 -24.95
CA ASN A 64 7.35 -3.53 -25.68
C ASN A 64 8.39 -4.37 -26.42
N ALA A 65 7.95 -5.42 -27.12
CA ALA A 65 8.84 -6.35 -27.80
C ALA A 65 9.72 -5.71 -28.90
N SER A 66 9.36 -4.53 -29.39
CA SER A 66 10.13 -3.86 -30.46
C SER A 66 11.26 -2.97 -29.94
N ASN A 67 11.25 -2.61 -28.68
CA ASN A 67 12.25 -1.71 -28.08
C ASN A 67 12.87 -2.25 -26.78
N PHE A 68 12.51 -3.47 -26.38
CA PHE A 68 13.05 -4.04 -25.15
C PHE A 68 14.56 -4.23 -25.18
N GLU A 69 15.13 -4.54 -26.35
CA GLU A 69 16.58 -4.73 -26.52
C GLU A 69 17.36 -3.41 -26.51
N ASP A 70 16.67 -2.27 -26.67
CA ASP A 70 17.28 -0.94 -26.67
C ASP A 70 17.37 -0.32 -25.25
N LEU A 71 16.92 -1.05 -24.23
CA LEU A 71 16.96 -0.57 -22.85
C LEU A 71 18.40 -0.47 -22.34
N GLU A 72 18.73 0.68 -21.78
CA GLU A 72 19.99 0.94 -21.11
C GLU A 72 19.77 1.25 -19.63
N VAL A 73 20.81 1.06 -18.82
CA VAL A 73 20.78 1.45 -17.40
C VAL A 73 21.00 2.95 -17.31
N ASP A 74 19.97 3.67 -16.88
CA ASP A 74 20.02 5.12 -16.74
C ASP A 74 20.84 5.52 -15.51
N TRP A 75 20.53 4.96 -14.34
CA TRP A 75 21.28 5.18 -13.12
C TRP A 75 21.33 3.95 -12.21
N ILE A 76 22.29 3.94 -11.30
CA ILE A 76 22.44 2.93 -10.26
C ILE A 76 22.55 3.61 -8.90
N TRP A 77 21.56 3.41 -8.04
CA TRP A 77 21.62 3.87 -6.66
C TRP A 77 22.35 2.86 -5.77
N LYS A 78 23.28 3.35 -4.93
CA LYS A 78 24.09 2.51 -4.03
C LYS A 78 23.79 2.81 -2.57
N SER A 79 23.54 1.76 -1.79
CA SER A 79 23.21 1.88 -0.36
C SER A 79 24.43 2.02 0.56
N ASP A 80 25.66 1.84 0.08
CA ASP A 80 26.90 1.91 0.85
C ASP A 80 27.17 3.29 1.43
N ASN A 81 26.61 4.35 0.85
CA ASN A 81 26.67 5.71 1.41
C ASN A 81 25.94 5.87 2.75
N PHE A 82 25.08 4.93 3.13
CA PHE A 82 24.25 4.99 4.34
C PHE A 82 24.77 4.15 5.50
N GLY A 83 25.98 3.65 5.40
CA GLY A 83 26.67 2.94 6.46
C GLY A 83 27.41 1.70 5.97
N PRO A 84 28.44 1.27 6.71
CA PRO A 84 29.33 0.18 6.30
C PRO A 84 28.67 -1.22 6.35
N ASN A 85 27.54 -1.34 7.04
CA ASN A 85 26.85 -2.61 7.22
C ASN A 85 25.73 -2.72 6.20
N LEU A 86 26.01 -3.33 5.06
CA LEU A 86 25.03 -3.63 4.04
C LEU A 86 24.08 -4.73 4.53
N ASP A 87 22.85 -4.68 4.11
CA ASP A 87 21.88 -5.74 4.36
C ASP A 87 22.01 -6.81 3.29
N TYR A 88 22.75 -7.88 3.59
CA TYR A 88 22.90 -9.03 2.69
C TYR A 88 21.60 -9.81 2.48
N PHE A 89 20.60 -9.55 3.28
CA PHE A 89 19.29 -10.18 3.20
C PHE A 89 18.19 -9.19 2.80
N SER A 90 18.54 -8.10 2.13
CA SER A 90 17.56 -7.14 1.67
C SER A 90 16.49 -7.84 0.83
N ARG A 91 15.24 -7.63 1.22
CA ARG A 91 14.05 -8.16 0.53
C ARG A 91 13.05 -7.04 0.29
N ALA A 92 13.53 -5.82 0.33
CA ALA A 92 12.71 -4.66 0.06
C ALA A 92 12.40 -4.60 -1.44
N THR A 93 11.14 -4.49 -1.76
CA THR A 93 10.71 -4.09 -3.10
C THR A 93 10.50 -2.59 -3.06
N PRO A 94 11.19 -1.81 -3.91
CA PRO A 94 10.92 -0.40 -4.06
C PRO A 94 9.47 -0.17 -4.51
N ILE A 95 8.88 0.94 -4.06
CA ILE A 95 7.59 1.44 -4.56
C ILE A 95 7.80 2.79 -5.20
N TYR A 96 6.98 3.12 -6.19
CA TYR A 96 6.94 4.42 -6.83
C TYR A 96 5.58 5.07 -6.58
N ALA A 97 5.58 6.21 -5.93
CA ALA A 97 4.37 6.94 -5.58
C ALA A 97 4.68 8.44 -5.41
N ASP A 98 3.74 9.30 -5.78
CA ASP A 98 3.83 10.77 -5.61
C ASP A 98 5.15 11.36 -6.15
N GLY A 99 5.64 10.79 -7.28
CA GLY A 99 6.82 11.25 -7.99
C GLY A 99 8.16 10.80 -7.42
N LEU A 100 8.20 9.96 -6.39
CA LEU A 100 9.42 9.46 -5.78
C LEU A 100 9.46 7.93 -5.70
N VAL A 101 10.66 7.37 -5.79
CA VAL A 101 10.91 5.96 -5.51
C VAL A 101 11.29 5.80 -4.05
N TYR A 102 10.57 4.95 -3.32
CA TYR A 102 10.84 4.67 -1.92
C TYR A 102 11.35 3.25 -1.73
N THR A 103 12.41 3.11 -0.94
CA THR A 103 12.97 1.82 -0.58
C THR A 103 13.53 1.85 0.84
N VAL A 104 14.03 0.72 1.30
CA VAL A 104 14.81 0.66 2.55
C VAL A 104 16.23 0.20 2.25
N ALA A 105 17.17 0.73 3.02
CA ALA A 105 18.57 0.43 2.86
C ALA A 105 19.23 0.10 4.20
N THR A 106 20.31 -0.63 4.12
CA THR A 106 21.19 -1.02 5.23
C THR A 106 20.54 -1.87 6.31
N THR A 107 21.32 -2.33 7.26
CA THR A 107 20.88 -3.15 8.41
C THR A 107 19.95 -2.41 9.38
N ARG A 108 19.82 -1.08 9.22
CA ARG A 108 18.98 -0.23 10.09
C ARG A 108 17.60 0.04 9.52
N ARG A 109 17.26 -0.55 8.36
CA ARG A 109 15.99 -0.28 7.65
C ARG A 109 15.74 1.22 7.46
N GLN A 110 16.78 1.94 7.01
CA GLN A 110 16.61 3.35 6.70
C GLN A 110 15.67 3.49 5.51
N VAL A 111 14.67 4.35 5.63
CA VAL A 111 13.80 4.70 4.49
C VAL A 111 14.53 5.70 3.63
N ILE A 112 14.54 5.45 2.35
CA ILE A 112 15.18 6.29 1.35
C ILE A 112 14.13 6.70 0.32
N ALA A 113 14.07 7.98 0.01
CA ALA A 113 13.36 8.49 -1.15
C ALA A 113 14.35 8.93 -2.21
N ILE A 114 14.13 8.49 -3.44
CA ILE A 114 15.01 8.67 -4.59
C ILE A 114 14.22 9.38 -5.68
N ASP A 115 14.84 10.37 -6.30
CA ASP A 115 14.34 10.99 -7.50
C ASP A 115 14.46 9.99 -8.68
N PRO A 116 13.36 9.64 -9.36
CA PRO A 116 13.40 8.64 -10.43
C PRO A 116 14.14 9.09 -11.68
N ASP A 117 14.23 10.40 -11.92
CA ASP A 117 14.85 10.94 -13.12
C ASP A 117 16.38 11.01 -12.99
N THR A 118 16.89 11.19 -11.76
CA THR A 118 18.33 11.39 -11.53
C THR A 118 19.00 10.27 -10.73
N GLY A 119 18.23 9.46 -10.04
CA GLY A 119 18.74 8.48 -9.09
C GLY A 119 19.32 9.10 -7.80
N GLU A 120 19.12 10.41 -7.57
CA GLU A 120 19.62 11.09 -6.38
C GLU A 120 18.74 10.84 -5.16
N THR A 121 19.35 10.76 -3.99
CA THR A 121 18.61 10.67 -2.73
C THR A 121 18.01 12.01 -2.37
N VAL A 122 16.67 12.10 -2.31
CA VAL A 122 15.93 13.30 -1.91
C VAL A 122 15.92 13.44 -0.39
N TRP A 123 15.61 12.38 0.31
CA TRP A 123 15.68 12.33 1.76
C TRP A 123 15.93 10.90 2.26
N ALA A 124 16.39 10.80 3.50
CA ALA A 124 16.56 9.56 4.22
C ALA A 124 16.04 9.69 5.65
N PHE A 125 15.33 8.68 6.12
CA PHE A 125 14.89 8.56 7.50
C PHE A 125 15.52 7.35 8.16
N ARG A 126 15.94 7.51 9.40
CA ARG A 126 16.44 6.47 10.27
C ARG A 126 15.84 6.65 11.66
N GLU A 127 15.31 5.57 12.23
CA GLU A 127 14.85 5.64 13.62
C GLU A 127 16.02 6.00 14.56
N PRO A 128 15.75 6.71 15.67
CA PRO A 128 16.74 6.99 16.69
C PRO A 128 17.39 5.73 17.25
N GLU A 129 18.65 5.82 17.60
CA GLU A 129 19.42 4.73 18.17
C GLU A 129 19.16 4.61 19.68
N THR A 130 18.04 3.99 20.01
CA THR A 130 17.64 3.69 21.38
C THR A 130 18.29 2.42 21.89
N VAL A 131 18.30 2.20 23.22
CA VAL A 131 18.72 0.94 23.82
C VAL A 131 17.92 -0.24 23.23
N ARG A 132 16.64 -0.04 23.01
CA ARG A 132 15.75 -1.03 22.39
C ARG A 132 16.16 -1.37 20.96
N PHE A 133 16.55 -0.38 20.16
CA PHE A 133 17.11 -0.61 18.83
C PHE A 133 18.40 -1.43 18.89
N LEU A 134 19.31 -1.08 19.79
CA LEU A 134 20.61 -1.75 19.94
C LEU A 134 20.47 -3.23 20.35
N ARG A 135 19.46 -3.54 21.16
CA ARG A 135 19.16 -4.90 21.63
C ARG A 135 18.23 -5.68 20.67
N SER A 136 17.75 -5.08 19.60
CA SER A 136 16.87 -5.76 18.65
C SER A 136 17.59 -6.92 17.97
N PRO A 137 17.03 -8.15 18.00
CA PRO A 137 17.65 -9.33 17.40
C PRO A 137 17.59 -9.33 15.86
N ARG A 138 16.73 -8.48 15.27
CA ARG A 138 16.50 -8.43 13.82
C ARG A 138 16.61 -7.02 13.26
N ARG A 139 17.78 -6.45 13.35
CA ARG A 139 18.06 -5.11 12.80
C ARG A 139 18.07 -5.07 11.30
N SER A 140 18.55 -6.11 10.63
CA SER A 140 18.44 -6.34 9.20
C SER A 140 17.03 -6.84 8.81
N TYR A 141 16.81 -7.16 7.57
CA TYR A 141 15.52 -7.65 7.06
C TYR A 141 14.51 -6.54 6.69
N GLY A 142 14.97 -5.52 6.01
CA GLY A 142 14.05 -4.54 5.43
C GLY A 142 13.10 -5.21 4.43
N LYS A 143 11.79 -5.11 4.67
CA LYS A 143 10.77 -5.66 3.78
C LYS A 143 10.13 -4.59 2.88
N GLY A 144 10.59 -3.36 2.97
CA GLY A 144 10.05 -2.23 2.23
C GLY A 144 9.21 -1.32 3.12
N VAL A 145 8.53 -0.42 2.46
CA VAL A 145 7.65 0.58 3.05
C VAL A 145 6.24 0.40 2.49
N ALA A 146 5.26 0.98 3.16
CA ALA A 146 3.91 1.13 2.62
C ALA A 146 3.63 2.61 2.35
N TYR A 147 2.88 2.88 1.30
CA TYR A 147 2.40 4.22 0.95
C TYR A 147 0.88 4.29 1.11
N ALA A 148 0.40 5.40 1.64
CA ALA A 148 -1.01 5.75 1.58
C ALA A 148 -1.17 7.25 1.40
N GLU A 149 -2.26 7.65 0.75
CA GLU A 149 -2.69 9.03 0.71
C GLU A 149 -3.72 9.27 1.83
N VAL A 150 -3.43 10.19 2.72
CA VAL A 150 -4.27 10.54 3.86
C VAL A 150 -4.60 12.04 3.80
N ASN A 151 -5.86 12.37 3.56
CA ASN A 151 -6.33 13.76 3.43
C ASN A 151 -5.54 14.57 2.37
N GLY A 152 -5.26 13.96 1.23
CA GLY A 152 -4.50 14.60 0.13
C GLY A 152 -3.00 14.74 0.39
N ARG A 153 -2.45 14.05 1.39
CA ARG A 153 -1.03 14.03 1.72
C ARG A 153 -0.49 12.61 1.62
N GLY A 154 0.60 12.43 0.88
CA GLY A 154 1.31 11.17 0.82
C GLY A 154 2.01 10.85 2.15
N VAL A 155 1.85 9.63 2.63
CA VAL A 155 2.42 9.13 3.89
C VAL A 155 3.14 7.82 3.64
N ILE A 156 4.37 7.74 4.13
CA ILE A 156 5.17 6.51 4.13
C ILE A 156 5.11 5.88 5.53
N TYR A 157 4.77 4.60 5.56
CA TYR A 157 4.77 3.80 6.79
C TYR A 157 5.90 2.79 6.76
N ILE A 158 6.59 2.67 7.89
CA ILE A 158 7.67 1.69 8.09
C ILE A 158 7.63 1.09 9.49
N THR A 159 7.75 -0.23 9.57
CA THR A 159 8.05 -0.92 10.83
C THR A 159 9.56 -1.04 10.99
N THR A 160 10.08 -0.59 12.13
CA THR A 160 11.51 -0.52 12.37
C THR A 160 12.02 -1.62 13.30
N PRO A 161 13.33 -1.81 13.40
CA PRO A 161 13.92 -2.84 14.26
C PRO A 161 13.52 -2.77 15.72
N ALA A 162 13.29 -1.56 16.26
CA ALA A 162 12.83 -1.40 17.65
C ALA A 162 11.33 -1.64 17.86
N PHE A 163 10.64 -2.24 16.89
CA PHE A 163 9.19 -2.50 16.91
C PHE A 163 8.35 -1.23 17.01
N PHE A 164 8.76 -0.20 16.31
CA PHE A 164 7.96 0.98 16.09
C PHE A 164 7.34 0.98 14.70
N LEU A 165 6.13 1.52 14.58
CA LEU A 165 5.53 1.90 13.30
C LEU A 165 5.63 3.41 13.17
N TRP A 166 6.35 3.87 12.17
CA TRP A 166 6.49 5.29 11.85
C TRP A 166 5.58 5.69 10.71
N ALA A 167 5.03 6.89 10.80
CA ALA A 167 4.35 7.56 9.70
C ALA A 167 5.16 8.79 9.31
N LEU A 168 5.66 8.80 8.09
CA LEU A 168 6.53 9.84 7.57
C LEU A 168 5.82 10.59 6.45
N ASP A 169 5.99 11.89 6.39
CA ASP A 169 5.60 12.67 5.23
C ASP A 169 6.38 12.19 4.00
N ALA A 170 5.65 11.82 2.95
CA ALA A 170 6.26 11.23 1.75
C ALA A 170 7.25 12.18 1.05
N LYS A 171 7.03 13.49 1.08
CA LYS A 171 7.90 14.47 0.41
C LYS A 171 9.15 14.84 1.20
N THR A 172 9.08 14.75 2.52
CA THR A 172 10.15 15.28 3.38
C THR A 172 10.83 14.24 4.28
N GLY A 173 10.23 13.05 4.42
CA GLY A 173 10.71 12.00 5.34
C GLY A 173 10.57 12.34 6.82
N ARG A 174 9.91 13.46 7.16
CA ARG A 174 9.71 13.85 8.56
C ARG A 174 8.56 13.07 9.19
N PRO A 175 8.70 12.63 10.45
CA PRO A 175 7.58 12.05 11.18
C PRO A 175 6.37 12.99 11.23
N LEU A 176 5.17 12.43 11.06
CA LEU A 176 3.93 13.19 11.12
C LEU A 176 3.53 13.42 12.57
N GLU A 177 3.77 14.63 13.09
CA GLU A 177 3.48 14.98 14.48
C GLU A 177 2.02 14.74 14.91
N SER A 178 1.09 14.83 13.96
CA SER A 178 -0.34 14.60 14.21
C SER A 178 -0.76 13.12 14.23
N TRP A 179 0.17 12.20 13.98
CA TRP A 179 -0.09 10.77 13.92
C TRP A 179 0.51 10.03 15.12
N GLY A 180 -0.29 9.12 15.70
CA GLY A 180 0.08 8.41 16.92
C GLY A 180 -0.01 9.26 18.17
N ALA A 181 0.39 8.70 19.29
CA ALA A 181 0.54 9.38 20.57
C ALA A 181 2.04 9.61 20.86
N PRO A 182 2.41 10.54 21.74
CA PRO A 182 3.79 10.66 22.18
C PRO A 182 4.32 9.34 22.77
N VAL A 183 5.46 8.90 22.25
CA VAL A 183 6.14 7.68 22.68
C VAL A 183 7.48 8.06 23.30
N PRO A 184 7.79 7.60 24.52
CA PRO A 184 9.11 7.82 25.11
C PRO A 184 10.17 7.00 24.37
N LEU A 185 11.23 7.68 23.94
CA LEU A 185 12.41 7.09 23.30
C LEU A 185 13.64 7.47 24.10
N ASP A 186 14.03 6.63 25.08
CA ASP A 186 15.13 6.90 26.01
C ASP A 186 14.98 8.30 26.68
N ASP A 187 15.69 9.31 26.14
CA ASP A 187 15.78 10.65 26.74
C ASP A 187 14.76 11.67 26.21
N PHE A 188 13.89 11.31 25.26
CA PHE A 188 12.95 12.25 24.66
C PHE A 188 11.64 11.60 24.25
N GLU A 189 10.61 12.39 24.07
CA GLU A 189 9.33 11.96 23.49
C GLU A 189 9.30 12.23 21.98
N GLN A 190 8.73 11.30 21.24
CA GLN A 190 8.60 11.37 19.79
C GLN A 190 7.14 11.17 19.38
N THR A 191 6.67 12.00 18.44
CA THR A 191 5.39 11.85 17.72
C THR A 191 5.62 11.30 16.32
N GLY A 192 4.55 10.96 15.61
CA GLY A 192 4.65 10.34 14.28
C GLY A 192 5.06 8.87 14.34
N VAL A 193 4.88 8.25 15.49
CA VAL A 193 5.29 6.88 15.78
C VAL A 193 4.28 6.19 16.68
N VAL A 194 4.12 4.88 16.53
CA VAL A 194 3.36 4.01 17.43
C VAL A 194 4.29 2.92 17.94
N ASP A 195 4.30 2.71 19.25
CA ASP A 195 4.95 1.56 19.84
C ASP A 195 4.09 0.30 19.61
N LEU A 196 4.65 -0.68 18.91
CA LEU A 196 3.94 -1.90 18.59
C LEU A 196 3.99 -2.95 19.71
N VAL A 197 4.93 -2.84 20.66
CA VAL A 197 5.12 -3.86 21.69
C VAL A 197 3.89 -4.03 22.58
N PRO A 198 3.24 -2.99 23.12
CA PRO A 198 2.01 -3.14 23.90
C PRO A 198 0.92 -3.88 23.11
N HIS A 199 0.75 -3.54 21.83
CA HIS A 199 -0.26 -4.18 20.97
C HIS A 199 0.05 -5.64 20.64
N LEU A 200 1.33 -6.01 20.61
CA LEU A 200 1.75 -7.40 20.40
C LEU A 200 1.56 -8.24 21.69
N LEU A 201 1.71 -7.62 22.84
CA LEU A 201 1.58 -8.30 24.13
C LEU A 201 0.11 -8.57 24.51
N ASP A 202 -0.79 -7.63 24.24
CA ASP A 202 -2.21 -7.75 24.56
C ASP A 202 -2.94 -8.92 23.87
N GLY A 203 -2.45 -9.33 22.72
CA GLY A 203 -3.09 -10.39 21.94
C GLY A 203 -2.55 -11.81 22.17
N TRP A 204 -1.44 -11.97 22.87
CA TRP A 204 -0.69 -13.22 22.93
C TRP A 204 -0.12 -13.47 24.32
N GLY A 205 -0.92 -13.97 25.24
CA GLY A 205 -0.52 -14.30 26.63
C GLY A 205 0.70 -15.21 26.84
N GLN A 206 1.49 -15.41 25.79
CA GLN A 206 2.79 -16.08 25.84
C GLN A 206 3.98 -15.12 25.91
N TRP A 207 3.75 -13.82 25.80
CA TRP A 207 4.81 -12.82 25.70
C TRP A 207 5.18 -12.17 27.04
N GLU A 208 4.52 -12.53 28.13
CA GLU A 208 4.86 -12.08 29.50
C GLU A 208 6.33 -12.37 29.87
N ARG A 209 6.97 -13.30 29.17
CA ARG A 209 8.41 -13.61 29.32
C ARG A 209 9.34 -12.64 28.61
N TRP A 210 8.83 -11.74 27.76
CA TRP A 210 9.69 -10.77 27.07
C TRP A 210 10.07 -9.59 27.94
N ASP A 211 9.26 -9.26 28.95
CA ASP A 211 9.54 -8.17 29.90
C ASP A 211 10.58 -8.54 30.95
N GLU A 212 10.81 -9.81 31.21
CA GLU A 212 11.66 -10.26 32.32
C GLU A 212 13.10 -10.67 31.92
N GLY A 213 13.65 -10.18 30.79
CA GLY A 213 15.08 -10.36 30.55
C GLY A 213 15.50 -11.15 29.32
N SER A 214 14.62 -11.39 28.36
CA SER A 214 15.04 -11.96 27.06
C SER A 214 15.87 -10.97 26.21
N TYR A 215 16.07 -9.75 26.69
CA TYR A 215 16.98 -8.77 26.12
C TYR A 215 18.41 -8.87 26.69
N ASP A 216 18.65 -9.71 27.69
CA ASP A 216 19.95 -9.88 28.38
C ASP A 216 20.75 -11.08 27.84
N ALA A 217 20.36 -11.71 26.74
CA ALA A 217 21.06 -12.81 26.12
C ALA A 217 21.71 -12.43 24.78
#